data_98358cceb6770c840b7584ecef1dc35d
#
_entry.id   98358cceb6770c840b7584ecef1dc35d
#
_cell.length_a   1.000
_cell.length_b   1.000
_cell.length_c   1.000
_cell.angle_alpha   90.00
_cell.angle_beta   90.00
_cell.angle_gamma   90.00
#
_symmetry.space_group_name_H-M   'P 1'
#
loop_
_entity.id
_entity.type
_entity.pdbx_description
1 polymer ?
#
loop_
_entity_poly.entity_id
_entity_poly.type
_entity_poly.pdbx_seq_one_letter_code
_entity_poly.pdbx_strand_id
1 'polypeptide(L)'
;IASHATQSTWTFYTMEKFKWNEKMVGYSLGFVGLMIAIVQGGLIRIVIPKLGQKKSIYIGLTLYVIGFVCFAFATKSWMMFAFVIPFSLGGICGPALQGVMSGQVPANQQGELQGALTSLISVTSIVGPLLMTNLFSYFTAADAPVYFPGAPFLMGAVLTLFSVLFAVRS
;
A
#
# COMPACT_ATOMS: atom_id res chain seq x y z
N ILE A 1 2.86 -7.71 1.70
CA ILE A 1 2.29 -8.24 0.44
C ILE A 1 1.35 -7.22 -0.21
N ALA A 2 0.36 -6.67 0.50
CA ALA A 2 -0.61 -5.71 -0.08
C ALA A 2 0.06 -4.51 -0.78
N SER A 3 1.14 -3.95 -0.24
CA SER A 3 1.88 -2.83 -0.83
C SER A 3 2.46 -3.13 -2.22
N HIS A 4 2.74 -4.40 -2.50
CA HIS A 4 3.24 -4.81 -3.81
C HIS A 4 2.20 -4.71 -4.93
N ALA A 5 0.90 -4.65 -4.60
CA ALA A 5 -0.14 -4.35 -5.58
C ALA A 5 0.13 -3.01 -6.30
N THR A 6 0.52 -1.96 -5.55
CA THR A 6 0.87 -0.68 -6.15
C THR A 6 2.26 -0.70 -6.80
N GLN A 7 3.27 -1.23 -6.11
CA GLN A 7 4.65 -1.18 -6.60
C GLN A 7 4.87 -1.99 -7.88
N SER A 8 4.24 -3.17 -7.99
CA SER A 8 4.48 -4.10 -9.10
C SER A 8 3.53 -3.89 -10.28
N THR A 9 2.31 -3.44 -10.04
CA THR A 9 1.28 -3.40 -11.09
C THR A 9 0.86 -1.99 -11.51
N TRP A 10 1.35 -0.93 -10.83
CA TRP A 10 0.99 0.47 -11.15
C TRP A 10 1.19 0.82 -12.61
N THR A 11 2.40 0.58 -13.13
CA THR A 11 2.75 0.88 -14.52
C THR A 11 1.88 0.08 -15.50
N PHE A 12 1.79 -1.23 -15.30
CA PHE A 12 0.99 -2.09 -16.18
C PHE A 12 -0.49 -1.70 -16.16
N TYR A 13 -1.04 -1.47 -14.98
CA TYR A 13 -2.43 -1.07 -14.80
C TYR A 13 -2.76 0.27 -15.48
N THR A 14 -1.92 1.27 -15.29
CA THR A 14 -2.15 2.61 -15.85
C THR A 14 -1.95 2.65 -17.35
N MET A 15 -0.97 1.91 -17.87
CA MET A 15 -0.77 1.76 -19.31
C MET A 15 -1.91 0.96 -19.96
N GLU A 16 -2.34 -0.14 -19.34
CA GLU A 16 -3.41 -0.98 -19.89
C GLU A 16 -4.77 -0.28 -19.85
N LYS A 17 -5.17 0.22 -18.68
CA LYS A 17 -6.52 0.76 -18.46
C LYS A 17 -6.72 2.17 -19.00
N PHE A 18 -5.72 3.05 -18.84
CA PHE A 18 -5.82 4.47 -19.19
C PHE A 18 -5.00 4.84 -20.42
N LYS A 19 -4.28 3.87 -21.01
CA LYS A 19 -3.40 4.07 -22.16
C LYS A 19 -2.35 5.17 -21.93
N TRP A 20 -1.83 5.25 -20.69
CA TRP A 20 -0.80 6.21 -20.33
C TRP A 20 0.50 5.90 -21.07
N ASN A 21 1.18 6.96 -21.51
CA ASN A 21 2.54 6.86 -22.00
C ASN A 21 3.56 6.88 -20.82
N GLU A 22 4.80 6.55 -21.11
CA GLU A 22 5.88 6.49 -20.11
C GLU A 22 6.06 7.82 -19.35
N LYS A 23 5.87 8.97 -20.01
CA LYS A 23 5.95 10.30 -19.37
C LYS A 23 4.86 10.47 -18.32
N MET A 24 3.63 10.07 -18.62
CA MET A 24 2.51 10.18 -17.70
C MET A 24 2.68 9.24 -16.50
N VAL A 25 3.18 8.03 -16.74
CA VAL A 25 3.56 7.11 -15.66
C VAL A 25 4.63 7.73 -14.77
N GLY A 26 5.67 8.32 -15.37
CA GLY A 26 6.73 9.03 -14.63
C GLY A 26 6.19 10.17 -13.76
N TYR A 27 5.31 11.02 -14.30
CA TYR A 27 4.66 12.09 -13.52
C TYR A 27 3.83 11.53 -12.37
N SER A 28 3.09 10.45 -12.57
CA SER A 28 2.29 9.82 -11.53
C SER A 28 3.15 9.25 -10.41
N LEU A 29 4.26 8.59 -10.73
CA LEU A 29 5.21 8.08 -9.74
C LEU A 29 5.90 9.21 -8.99
N GLY A 30 6.26 10.30 -9.68
CA GLY A 30 6.76 11.51 -9.04
C GLY A 30 5.76 12.12 -8.06
N PHE A 31 4.50 12.18 -8.43
CA PHE A 31 3.42 12.65 -7.55
C PHE A 31 3.23 11.73 -6.34
N VAL A 32 3.24 10.41 -6.53
CA VAL A 32 3.20 9.44 -5.42
C VAL A 32 4.37 9.66 -4.47
N GLY A 33 5.60 9.79 -5.02
CA GLY A 33 6.80 10.05 -4.23
C GLY A 33 6.70 11.36 -3.41
N LEU A 34 6.19 12.42 -4.03
CA LEU A 34 5.96 13.70 -3.36
C LEU A 34 4.95 13.57 -2.20
N MET A 35 3.82 12.90 -2.44
CA MET A 35 2.81 12.65 -1.41
C MET A 35 3.37 11.83 -0.24
N ILE A 36 4.11 10.77 -0.53
CA ILE A 36 4.79 9.95 0.49
C ILE A 36 5.78 10.82 1.29
N ALA A 37 6.58 11.65 0.62
CA ALA A 37 7.53 12.53 1.29
C ALA A 37 6.84 13.52 2.24
N ILE A 38 5.73 14.14 1.82
CA ILE A 38 4.93 15.04 2.66
C ILE A 38 4.37 14.30 3.87
N VAL A 39 3.80 13.12 3.67
CA VAL A 39 3.19 12.33 4.75
C VAL A 39 4.26 11.84 5.73
N GLN A 40 5.31 11.20 5.24
CA GLN A 40 6.35 10.61 6.08
C GLN A 40 7.31 11.65 6.69
N GLY A 41 7.64 12.70 5.94
CA GLY A 41 8.53 13.77 6.40
C GLY A 41 7.89 14.76 7.36
N GLY A 42 6.59 15.05 7.18
CA GLY A 42 5.90 16.09 7.93
C GLY A 42 4.73 15.57 8.77
N LEU A 43 3.74 14.96 8.12
CA LEU A 43 2.46 14.66 8.75
C LEU A 43 2.56 13.64 9.88
N ILE A 44 3.43 12.64 9.76
CA ILE A 44 3.67 11.62 10.79
C ILE A 44 4.09 12.24 12.11
N ARG A 45 4.95 13.27 12.07
CA ARG A 45 5.46 13.96 13.28
C ARG A 45 4.36 14.71 14.04
N ILE A 46 3.27 15.03 13.39
CA ILE A 46 2.12 15.74 13.97
C ILE A 46 1.02 14.75 14.38
N VAL A 47 0.74 13.77 13.54
CA VAL A 47 -0.40 12.86 13.69
C VAL A 47 -0.14 11.83 14.78
N ILE A 48 1.02 11.17 14.77
CA ILE A 48 1.33 10.11 15.77
C ILE A 48 1.34 10.65 17.20
N PRO A 49 1.96 11.79 17.54
CA PRO A 49 1.91 12.33 18.89
C PRO A 49 0.50 12.76 19.34
N LYS A 50 -0.34 13.26 18.41
CA LYS A 50 -1.70 13.73 18.73
C LYS A 50 -2.71 12.61 18.87
N LEU A 51 -2.67 11.60 17.99
CA LEU A 51 -3.65 10.51 17.96
C LEU A 51 -3.19 9.28 18.77
N GLY A 52 -1.90 9.16 19.00
CA GLY A 52 -1.28 7.96 19.55
C GLY A 52 -1.05 6.88 18.49
N GLN A 53 -0.17 5.93 18.81
CA GLN A 53 0.26 4.89 17.88
C GLN A 53 -0.88 3.98 17.45
N LYS A 54 -1.69 3.47 18.40
CA LYS A 54 -2.80 2.53 18.09
C LYS A 54 -3.84 3.14 17.14
N LYS A 55 -4.32 4.35 17.42
CA LYS A 55 -5.30 5.03 16.55
C LYS A 55 -4.72 5.33 15.16
N SER A 56 -3.44 5.71 15.10
CA SER A 56 -2.74 5.97 13.84
C SER A 56 -2.65 4.71 12.97
N ILE A 57 -2.46 3.52 13.56
CA ILE A 57 -2.49 2.25 12.83
C ILE A 57 -3.86 1.99 12.23
N TYR A 58 -4.94 2.12 13.00
CA TYR A 58 -6.29 1.87 12.50
C TYR A 58 -6.69 2.83 11.38
N ILE A 59 -6.45 4.12 11.57
CA ILE A 59 -6.74 5.15 10.57
C ILE A 59 -5.91 4.91 9.31
N GLY A 60 -4.62 4.64 9.46
CA GLY A 60 -3.73 4.40 8.34
C GLY A 60 -4.11 3.16 7.53
N LEU A 61 -4.39 2.04 8.20
CA LEU A 61 -4.85 0.81 7.52
C LEU A 61 -6.19 1.02 6.82
N THR A 62 -7.15 1.71 7.45
CA THR A 62 -8.45 2.03 6.84
C THR A 62 -8.28 2.89 5.59
N LEU A 63 -7.41 3.90 5.64
CA LEU A 63 -7.10 4.74 4.48
C LEU A 63 -6.42 3.95 3.36
N TYR A 64 -5.59 2.96 3.67
CA TYR A 64 -5.04 2.05 2.68
C TYR A 64 -6.13 1.20 2.02
N VAL A 65 -7.07 0.64 2.78
CA VAL A 65 -8.20 -0.11 2.21
C VAL A 65 -9.00 0.77 1.26
N ILE A 66 -9.34 1.99 1.69
CA ILE A 66 -10.06 2.97 0.85
C ILE A 66 -9.27 3.27 -0.42
N GLY A 67 -7.97 3.57 -0.31
CA GLY A 67 -7.10 3.84 -1.44
C GLY A 67 -7.04 2.68 -2.44
N PHE A 68 -6.87 1.46 -1.97
CA PHE A 68 -6.86 0.27 -2.82
C PHE A 68 -8.18 0.02 -3.53
N VAL A 69 -9.31 0.15 -2.83
CA VAL A 69 -10.65 0.02 -3.43
C VAL A 69 -10.86 1.10 -4.49
N CYS A 70 -10.48 2.34 -4.18
CA CYS A 70 -10.57 3.44 -5.13
C CYS A 70 -9.73 3.20 -6.39
N PHE A 71 -8.49 2.70 -6.26
CA PHE A 71 -7.66 2.33 -7.40
C PHE A 71 -8.26 1.20 -8.23
N ALA A 72 -8.82 0.17 -7.60
CA ALA A 72 -9.44 -0.96 -8.31
C ALA A 72 -10.60 -0.50 -9.22
N PHE A 73 -11.41 0.46 -8.76
CA PHE A 73 -12.59 0.95 -9.45
C PHE A 73 -12.39 2.30 -10.17
N ALA A 74 -11.18 2.84 -10.23
CA ALA A 74 -10.89 4.07 -10.96
C ALA A 74 -11.28 3.94 -12.44
N THR A 75 -12.07 4.87 -12.96
CA THR A 75 -12.55 4.89 -14.36
C THR A 75 -11.91 5.98 -15.20
N LYS A 76 -11.34 7.00 -14.57
CA LYS A 76 -10.73 8.15 -15.25
C LYS A 76 -9.30 8.38 -14.77
N SER A 77 -8.42 8.84 -15.66
CA SER A 77 -7.00 9.09 -15.35
C SER A 77 -6.77 10.02 -14.15
N TRP A 78 -7.54 11.11 -14.02
CA TRP A 78 -7.39 12.05 -12.91
C TRP A 78 -7.72 11.44 -11.55
N MET A 79 -8.60 10.42 -11.52
CA MET A 79 -8.96 9.72 -10.29
C MET A 79 -7.75 9.01 -9.66
N MET A 80 -6.79 8.55 -10.50
CA MET A 80 -5.56 7.95 -10.01
C MET A 80 -4.77 8.93 -9.13
N PHE A 81 -4.64 10.19 -9.57
CA PHE A 81 -3.97 11.22 -8.77
C PHE A 81 -4.73 11.57 -7.49
N ALA A 82 -6.06 11.68 -7.58
CA ALA A 82 -6.90 11.97 -6.40
C ALA A 82 -6.82 10.86 -5.35
N PHE A 83 -6.82 9.60 -5.78
CA PHE A 83 -6.82 8.43 -4.88
C PHE A 83 -5.42 8.13 -4.29
N VAL A 84 -4.36 8.69 -4.86
CA VAL A 84 -3.03 8.68 -4.23
C VAL A 84 -3.05 9.40 -2.87
N ILE A 85 -3.91 10.40 -2.68
CA ILE A 85 -3.97 11.16 -1.42
C ILE A 85 -4.35 10.26 -0.24
N PRO A 86 -5.55 9.62 -0.21
CA PRO A 86 -5.91 8.71 0.88
C PRO A 86 -4.94 7.53 1.00
N PHE A 87 -4.45 7.00 -0.11
CA PHE A 87 -3.45 5.92 -0.11
C PHE A 87 -2.15 6.35 0.59
N SER A 88 -1.61 7.52 0.27
CA SER A 88 -0.38 8.03 0.88
C SER A 88 -0.56 8.34 2.37
N LEU A 89 -1.72 8.86 2.76
CA LEU A 89 -2.07 9.07 4.17
C LEU A 89 -2.09 7.75 4.95
N GLY A 90 -2.48 6.65 4.31
CA GLY A 90 -2.37 5.30 4.88
C GLY A 90 -0.96 4.94 5.32
N GLY A 91 0.07 5.53 4.69
CA GLY A 91 1.49 5.33 5.03
C GLY A 91 1.87 5.66 6.48
N ILE A 92 1.01 6.34 7.23
CA ILE A 92 1.20 6.60 8.66
C ILE A 92 1.21 5.30 9.47
N CYS A 93 0.51 4.25 9.02
CA CYS A 93 0.42 2.99 9.77
C CYS A 93 1.77 2.28 9.94
N GLY A 94 2.68 2.35 8.97
CA GLY A 94 3.98 1.68 9.01
C GLY A 94 4.84 2.13 10.21
N PRO A 95 5.22 3.39 10.29
CA PRO A 95 5.97 3.94 11.42
C PRO A 95 5.25 3.79 12.77
N ALA A 96 3.92 3.92 12.79
CA ALA A 96 3.14 3.73 14.02
C ALA A 96 3.21 2.26 14.51
N LEU A 97 3.10 1.29 13.60
CA LEU A 97 3.22 -0.13 13.91
C LEU A 97 4.64 -0.46 14.39
N GLN A 98 5.66 0.06 13.71
CA GLN A 98 7.05 -0.13 14.12
C GLN A 98 7.32 0.46 15.52
N GLY A 99 6.73 1.63 15.83
CA GLY A 99 6.82 2.23 17.16
C GLY A 99 6.19 1.36 18.24
N VAL A 100 5.02 0.75 17.99
CA VAL A 100 4.39 -0.19 18.93
C VAL A 100 5.27 -1.42 19.15
N MET A 101 5.75 -2.06 18.08
CA MET A 101 6.58 -3.26 18.18
C MET A 101 7.90 -2.99 18.92
N SER A 102 8.57 -1.89 18.58
CA SER A 102 9.82 -1.50 19.26
C SER A 102 9.60 -1.19 20.75
N GLY A 103 8.45 -0.65 21.12
CA GLY A 103 8.13 -0.36 22.53
C GLY A 103 7.86 -1.62 23.37
N GLN A 104 7.60 -2.77 22.76
CA GLN A 104 7.35 -4.05 23.45
C GLN A 104 8.60 -4.90 23.66
N VAL A 105 9.72 -4.50 23.08
CA VAL A 105 10.97 -5.27 23.10
C VAL A 105 12.06 -4.48 23.81
N PRO A 106 12.81 -5.09 24.75
CA PRO A 106 13.91 -4.41 25.46
C PRO A 106 15.04 -4.01 24.50
N ALA A 107 15.82 -3.00 24.90
CA ALA A 107 16.85 -2.39 24.05
C ALA A 107 17.88 -3.38 23.47
N ASN A 108 18.23 -4.42 24.23
CA ASN A 108 19.19 -5.45 23.81
C ASN A 108 18.62 -6.43 22.74
N GLN A 109 17.30 -6.46 22.51
CA GLN A 109 16.64 -7.33 21.55
C GLN A 109 16.12 -6.55 20.31
N GLN A 110 16.33 -5.25 20.24
CA GLN A 110 15.89 -4.42 19.10
C GLN A 110 16.50 -4.89 17.77
N GLY A 111 17.75 -5.35 17.79
CA GLY A 111 18.40 -5.90 16.60
C GLY A 111 17.75 -7.18 16.09
N GLU A 112 17.34 -8.07 16.97
CA GLU A 112 16.63 -9.30 16.64
C GLU A 112 15.25 -8.99 16.02
N LEU A 113 14.50 -8.07 16.63
CA LEU A 113 13.23 -7.58 16.09
C LEU A 113 13.38 -7.02 14.68
N GLN A 114 14.37 -6.14 14.46
CA GLN A 114 14.60 -5.55 13.14
C GLN A 114 15.04 -6.61 12.10
N GLY A 115 15.85 -7.58 12.52
CA GLY A 115 16.24 -8.71 11.68
C GLY A 115 15.04 -9.56 11.26
N ALA A 116 14.15 -9.90 12.19
CA ALA A 116 12.92 -10.64 11.91
C ALA A 116 11.98 -9.87 10.95
N LEU A 117 11.77 -8.58 11.18
CA LEU A 117 10.95 -7.73 10.32
C LEU A 117 11.54 -7.63 8.90
N THR A 118 12.86 -7.44 8.79
CA THR A 118 13.54 -7.38 7.49
C THR A 118 13.44 -8.71 6.74
N SER A 119 13.55 -9.83 7.43
CA SER A 119 13.38 -11.16 6.83
C SER A 119 11.97 -11.36 6.29
N LEU A 120 10.94 -10.97 7.04
CA LEU A 120 9.55 -11.01 6.57
C LEU A 120 9.33 -10.09 5.37
N ILE A 121 9.89 -8.88 5.38
CA ILE A 121 9.82 -7.96 4.24
C ILE A 121 10.49 -8.59 3.02
N SER A 122 11.65 -9.21 3.17
CA SER A 122 12.38 -9.86 2.07
C SER A 122 11.55 -10.97 1.43
N VAL A 123 10.95 -11.87 2.22
CA VAL A 123 10.08 -12.93 1.72
C VAL A 123 8.88 -12.33 0.96
N THR A 124 8.22 -11.32 1.54
CA THR A 124 7.08 -10.68 0.87
C THR A 124 7.45 -9.91 -0.38
N SER A 125 8.71 -9.43 -0.48
CA SER A 125 9.23 -8.75 -1.68
C SER A 125 9.49 -9.70 -2.86
N ILE A 126 9.63 -11.00 -2.59
CA ILE A 126 9.72 -12.03 -3.63
C ILE A 126 8.31 -12.49 -4.02
N VAL A 127 7.51 -12.90 -3.04
CA VAL A 127 6.19 -13.49 -3.27
C VAL A 127 5.17 -12.43 -3.75
N GLY A 128 5.23 -11.22 -3.19
CA GLY A 128 4.27 -10.15 -3.45
C GLY A 128 4.17 -9.76 -4.94
N PRO A 129 5.27 -9.38 -5.60
CA PRO A 129 5.26 -9.05 -7.02
C PRO A 129 4.77 -10.19 -7.90
N LEU A 130 5.24 -11.42 -7.65
CA LEU A 130 4.81 -12.60 -8.41
C LEU A 130 3.30 -12.81 -8.31
N LEU A 131 2.74 -12.72 -7.12
CA LEU A 131 1.31 -12.89 -6.91
C LEU A 131 0.51 -11.78 -7.60
N MET A 132 0.91 -10.52 -7.45
CA MET A 132 0.18 -9.37 -7.98
C MET A 132 0.27 -9.29 -9.50
N THR A 133 1.43 -9.58 -10.10
CA THR A 133 1.57 -9.57 -11.56
C THR A 133 0.87 -10.75 -12.22
N ASN A 134 0.91 -11.95 -11.62
CA ASN A 134 0.12 -13.09 -12.12
C ASN A 134 -1.38 -12.80 -12.06
N LEU A 135 -1.86 -12.21 -10.96
CA LEU A 135 -3.24 -11.82 -10.81
C LEU A 135 -3.65 -10.77 -11.87
N PHE A 136 -2.79 -9.79 -12.12
CA PHE A 136 -3.00 -8.80 -13.17
C PHE A 136 -3.08 -9.48 -14.56
N SER A 137 -2.11 -10.32 -14.88
CA SER A 137 -2.05 -11.04 -16.16
C SER A 137 -3.28 -11.92 -16.38
N TYR A 138 -3.71 -12.66 -15.35
CA TYR A 138 -4.91 -13.52 -15.43
C TYR A 138 -6.18 -12.73 -15.74
N PHE A 139 -6.39 -11.58 -15.09
CA PHE A 139 -7.59 -10.75 -15.29
C PHE A 139 -7.51 -9.78 -16.46
N THR A 140 -6.38 -9.70 -17.18
CA THR A 140 -6.21 -8.90 -18.40
C THR A 140 -5.96 -9.75 -19.65
N ALA A 141 -5.89 -11.07 -19.51
CA ALA A 141 -5.75 -11.99 -20.62
C ALA A 141 -6.98 -11.92 -21.56
N ALA A 142 -6.77 -12.24 -22.84
CA ALA A 142 -7.83 -12.20 -23.83
C ALA A 142 -8.96 -13.23 -23.58
N ASP A 143 -8.64 -14.31 -22.88
CA ASP A 143 -9.54 -15.39 -22.47
C ASP A 143 -10.00 -15.29 -21.01
N ALA A 144 -9.74 -14.15 -20.37
CA ALA A 144 -10.15 -13.94 -18.97
C ALA A 144 -11.68 -14.04 -18.82
N PRO A 145 -12.19 -14.76 -17.80
CA PRO A 145 -13.63 -14.87 -17.55
C PRO A 145 -14.29 -13.52 -17.24
N VAL A 146 -13.51 -12.58 -16.68
CA VAL A 146 -13.91 -11.19 -16.45
C VAL A 146 -12.68 -10.31 -16.65
N TYR A 147 -12.77 -9.34 -17.55
CA TYR A 147 -11.71 -8.35 -17.73
C TYR A 147 -11.73 -7.34 -16.57
N PHE A 148 -10.78 -7.46 -15.65
CA PHE A 148 -10.70 -6.59 -14.48
C PHE A 148 -9.24 -6.25 -14.10
N PRO A 149 -8.63 -5.26 -14.75
CA PRO A 149 -7.25 -4.84 -14.47
C PRO A 149 -7.00 -4.39 -13.02
N GLY A 150 -8.06 -4.05 -12.29
CA GLY A 150 -8.02 -3.64 -10.88
C GLY A 150 -7.86 -4.78 -9.87
N ALA A 151 -7.84 -6.04 -10.30
CA ALA A 151 -7.78 -7.22 -9.43
C ALA A 151 -6.64 -7.18 -8.39
N PRO A 152 -5.39 -6.79 -8.72
CA PRO A 152 -4.31 -6.68 -7.74
C PRO A 152 -4.60 -5.67 -6.62
N PHE A 153 -5.23 -4.53 -6.96
CA PHE A 153 -5.60 -3.54 -5.96
C PHE A 153 -6.73 -4.04 -5.06
N LEU A 154 -7.69 -4.76 -5.61
CA LEU A 154 -8.76 -5.38 -4.82
C LEU A 154 -8.19 -6.44 -3.86
N MET A 155 -7.25 -7.27 -4.32
CA MET A 155 -6.52 -8.21 -3.46
C MET A 155 -5.75 -7.46 -2.36
N GLY A 156 -5.08 -6.35 -2.70
CA GLY A 156 -4.42 -5.47 -1.74
C GLY A 156 -5.40 -4.93 -0.68
N ALA A 157 -6.61 -4.53 -1.08
CA ALA A 157 -7.66 -4.09 -0.16
C ALA A 157 -8.10 -5.21 0.79
N VAL A 158 -8.34 -6.42 0.27
CA VAL A 158 -8.73 -7.59 1.08
C VAL A 158 -7.64 -7.94 2.10
N LEU A 159 -6.38 -8.03 1.68
CA LEU A 159 -5.26 -8.32 2.58
C LEU A 159 -5.09 -7.25 3.66
N THR A 160 -5.28 -5.98 3.30
CA THR A 160 -5.21 -4.88 4.27
C THR A 160 -6.41 -4.90 5.22
N LEU A 161 -7.59 -5.27 4.74
CA LEU A 161 -8.78 -5.44 5.58
C LEU A 161 -8.58 -6.55 6.62
N PHE A 162 -7.99 -7.68 6.24
CA PHE A 162 -7.58 -8.71 7.21
C PHE A 162 -6.61 -8.14 8.25
N SER A 163 -5.65 -7.31 7.84
CA SER A 163 -4.72 -6.66 8.77
C SER A 163 -5.46 -5.73 9.75
N VAL A 164 -6.50 -5.01 9.30
CA VAL A 164 -7.36 -4.21 10.20
C VAL A 164 -8.06 -5.09 11.22
N LEU A 165 -8.66 -6.20 10.78
CA LEU A 165 -9.39 -7.12 11.66
C LEU A 165 -8.47 -7.74 12.74
N PHE A 166 -7.26 -8.11 12.37
CA PHE A 166 -6.27 -8.59 13.33
C PHE A 166 -5.83 -7.49 14.30
N ALA A 167 -5.58 -6.27 13.80
CA ALA A 167 -5.17 -5.14 14.63
C ALA A 167 -6.25 -4.74 15.66
N VAL A 168 -7.54 -4.87 15.32
CA VAL A 168 -8.65 -4.56 16.25
C VAL A 168 -8.76 -5.59 17.38
N ARG A 169 -8.33 -6.83 17.13
CA ARG A 169 -8.38 -7.91 18.12
C ARG A 169 -7.18 -7.97 19.06
N SER A 170 -6.09 -7.24 18.75
CA SER A 170 -4.87 -7.11 19.56
C SER A 170 -4.96 -5.91 20.50
#